data_c54e1534629726cf087825afb35317fe
#
_entry.id   c54e1534629726cf087825afb35317fe
#
_cell.length_a   1.000
_cell.length_b   1.000
_cell.length_c   1.000
_cell.angle_alpha   90.00
_cell.angle_beta   90.00
_cell.angle_gamma   90.00
#
_symmetry.space_group_name_H-M   'P 1'
#
loop_
_entity.id
_entity.type
_entity.pdbx_description
1 polymer ?
#
loop_
_entity_poly.entity_id
_entity_poly.type
_entity_poly.pdbx_seq_one_letter_code
_entity_poly.pdbx_strand_id
1 'polypeptide(L)'
;MIKNIFFDYNGTLINFEACEKEALRLAGCNYGKLITTEEIEIYQKINSALWERYNAGEISRDTVLVERFDKFLQIIGLNIKPEVFNGFYLDKLEDLFVLEPHVTETLELLSEKYNLYVVTNGVQKLVMNKLFNAKLSFFIKDVFTSERVGYHKPSLEFFSFCLENINAKPDECIIVGDSLTSDIVGGIESGIFTCWYNPKKISNNSNIVPNVEICDFADLDFTIYSLP
;
A
#
# COMPACT_ATOMS: atom_id res chain seq x y z
N MET A 1 14.96 -21.58 5.61
CA MET A 1 13.80 -21.36 6.55
C MET A 1 13.61 -19.88 6.77
N ILE A 2 12.39 -19.39 6.60
CA ILE A 2 12.02 -17.97 6.76
C ILE A 2 12.21 -17.54 8.22
N LYS A 3 12.82 -16.36 8.40
CA LYS A 3 13.05 -15.70 9.70
C LYS A 3 12.50 -14.27 9.72
N ASN A 4 12.40 -13.64 8.54
CA ASN A 4 12.07 -12.24 8.38
C ASN A 4 10.91 -12.09 7.39
N ILE A 5 9.94 -11.26 7.73
CA ILE A 5 8.80 -10.96 6.89
C ILE A 5 8.80 -9.46 6.59
N PHE A 6 8.85 -9.11 5.32
CA PHE A 6 8.60 -7.78 4.83
C PHE A 6 7.15 -7.64 4.43
N PHE A 7 6.47 -6.66 4.97
CA PHE A 7 5.10 -6.30 4.59
C PHE A 7 5.11 -5.01 3.79
N ASP A 8 4.46 -5.00 2.63
CA ASP A 8 4.01 -3.73 2.09
C ASP A 8 2.98 -3.08 3.02
N TYR A 9 2.76 -1.79 2.83
CA TYR A 9 1.92 -1.00 3.71
C TYR A 9 0.53 -0.73 3.13
N ASN A 10 0.43 0.00 2.01
CA ASN A 10 -0.84 0.42 1.42
C ASN A 10 -1.42 -0.65 0.50
N GLY A 11 -2.62 -1.13 0.78
CA GLY A 11 -3.23 -2.25 0.06
C GLY A 11 -2.88 -3.60 0.65
N THR A 12 -1.97 -3.62 1.65
CA THR A 12 -1.53 -4.83 2.34
C THR A 12 -1.88 -4.76 3.84
N LEU A 13 -1.22 -3.93 4.63
CA LEU A 13 -1.59 -3.74 6.04
C LEU A 13 -2.76 -2.76 6.22
N ILE A 14 -2.80 -1.73 5.38
CA ILE A 14 -3.83 -0.70 5.37
C ILE A 14 -4.72 -0.86 4.14
N ASN A 15 -6.01 -0.93 4.36
CA ASN A 15 -7.01 -0.84 3.30
C ASN A 15 -7.06 0.59 2.76
N PHE A 16 -6.13 0.90 1.86
CA PHE A 16 -5.99 2.23 1.29
C PHE A 16 -7.26 2.69 0.57
N GLU A 17 -7.95 1.78 -0.11
CA GLU A 17 -9.20 2.09 -0.81
C GLU A 17 -10.30 2.53 0.16
N ALA A 18 -10.42 1.88 1.31
CA ALA A 18 -11.37 2.28 2.35
C ALA A 18 -11.03 3.64 2.94
N CYS A 19 -9.73 3.92 3.18
CA CYS A 19 -9.27 5.23 3.62
C CYS A 19 -9.56 6.31 2.57
N GLU A 20 -9.29 6.04 1.30
CA GLU A 20 -9.56 6.96 0.18
C GLU A 20 -11.06 7.29 0.08
N LYS A 21 -11.93 6.29 0.14
CA LYS A 21 -13.39 6.46 0.12
C LYS A 21 -13.87 7.35 1.26
N GLU A 22 -13.37 7.12 2.46
CA GLU A 22 -13.77 7.90 3.62
C GLU A 22 -13.21 9.33 3.56
N ALA A 23 -11.97 9.53 3.12
CA ALA A 23 -11.40 10.86 2.91
C ALA A 23 -12.21 11.68 1.89
N LEU A 24 -12.68 11.06 0.81
CA LEU A 24 -13.56 11.71 -0.18
C LEU A 24 -14.90 12.12 0.45
N ARG A 25 -15.53 11.24 1.24
CA ARG A 25 -16.79 11.57 1.92
C ARG A 25 -16.62 12.72 2.88
N LEU A 26 -15.57 12.71 3.70
CA LEU A 26 -15.27 13.78 4.65
C LEU A 26 -14.97 15.10 3.92
N ALA A 27 -14.21 15.07 2.83
CA ALA A 27 -13.94 16.23 2.01
C ALA A 27 -15.23 16.80 1.39
N GLY A 28 -16.08 15.96 0.84
CA GLY A 28 -17.38 16.38 0.32
C GLY A 28 -18.25 17.02 1.41
N CYS A 29 -18.40 16.37 2.56
CA CYS A 29 -19.17 16.89 3.69
C CYS A 29 -18.68 18.26 4.16
N ASN A 30 -17.37 18.49 4.21
CA ASN A 30 -16.78 19.79 4.58
C ASN A 30 -17.24 20.93 3.67
N TYR A 31 -17.58 20.61 2.42
CA TYR A 31 -18.07 21.58 1.43
C TYR A 31 -19.57 21.44 1.14
N GLY A 32 -20.33 20.80 2.05
CA GLY A 32 -21.78 20.70 1.98
C GLY A 32 -22.31 19.70 0.95
N LYS A 33 -21.48 18.76 0.47
CA LYS A 33 -21.83 17.72 -0.51
C LYS A 33 -21.67 16.33 0.10
N LEU A 34 -22.75 15.56 0.12
CA LEU A 34 -22.67 14.13 0.39
C LEU A 34 -22.22 13.39 -0.89
N ILE A 35 -21.01 12.86 -0.89
CA ILE A 35 -20.47 12.08 -2.01
C ILE A 35 -21.00 10.65 -1.91
N THR A 36 -21.71 10.21 -2.96
CA THR A 36 -22.31 8.87 -3.03
C THR A 36 -21.28 7.80 -3.42
N THR A 37 -21.65 6.54 -3.28
CA THR A 37 -20.79 5.41 -3.68
C THR A 37 -20.51 5.44 -5.18
N GLU A 38 -21.50 5.76 -6.00
CA GLU A 38 -21.37 5.88 -7.45
C GLU A 38 -20.42 7.04 -7.83
N GLU A 39 -20.47 8.15 -7.11
CA GLU A 39 -19.55 9.27 -7.34
C GLU A 39 -18.11 8.90 -6.94
N ILE A 40 -17.92 8.08 -5.88
CA ILE A 40 -16.60 7.54 -5.51
C ILE A 40 -16.05 6.63 -6.60
N GLU A 41 -16.88 5.75 -7.17
CA GLU A 41 -16.46 4.89 -8.28
C GLU A 41 -16.04 5.71 -9.52
N ILE A 42 -16.72 6.81 -9.79
CA ILE A 42 -16.33 7.75 -10.85
C ILE A 42 -14.95 8.35 -10.56
N TYR A 43 -14.74 8.82 -9.33
CA TYR A 43 -13.44 9.33 -8.92
C TYR A 43 -12.35 8.29 -9.09
N GLN A 44 -12.56 7.06 -8.65
CA GLN A 44 -11.58 5.97 -8.75
C GLN A 44 -11.19 5.68 -10.20
N LYS A 45 -12.15 5.70 -11.13
CA LYS A 45 -11.87 5.54 -12.57
C LYS A 45 -11.01 6.70 -13.11
N ILE A 46 -11.34 7.93 -12.74
CA ILE A 46 -10.56 9.12 -13.13
C ILE A 46 -9.14 9.02 -12.58
N ASN A 47 -9.01 8.72 -11.30
CA ASN A 47 -7.73 8.63 -10.60
C ASN A 47 -6.84 7.53 -11.20
N SER A 48 -7.36 6.32 -11.41
CA SER A 48 -6.63 5.21 -12.03
C SER A 48 -6.13 5.56 -13.43
N ALA A 49 -7.00 6.11 -14.30
CA ALA A 49 -6.62 6.48 -15.64
C ALA A 49 -5.50 7.55 -15.70
N LEU A 50 -5.50 8.48 -14.73
CA LEU A 50 -4.42 9.49 -14.63
C LEU A 50 -3.11 8.89 -14.12
N TRP A 51 -3.17 7.97 -13.15
CA TRP A 51 -1.98 7.26 -12.68
C TRP A 51 -1.40 6.33 -13.75
N GLU A 52 -2.21 5.69 -14.59
CA GLU A 52 -1.73 4.93 -15.75
C GLU A 52 -0.95 5.81 -16.72
N ARG A 53 -1.45 7.00 -17.04
CA ARG A 53 -0.76 7.98 -17.89
C ARG A 53 0.55 8.50 -17.26
N TYR A 54 0.55 8.71 -15.94
CA TYR A 54 1.77 9.05 -15.22
C TYR A 54 2.81 7.93 -15.30
N ASN A 55 2.41 6.69 -15.11
CA ASN A 55 3.29 5.52 -15.20
C ASN A 55 3.83 5.31 -16.63
N ALA A 56 3.05 5.68 -17.64
CA ALA A 56 3.50 5.72 -19.05
C ALA A 56 4.43 6.91 -19.37
N GLY A 57 4.67 7.81 -18.42
CA GLY A 57 5.51 9.00 -18.63
C GLY A 57 4.83 10.13 -19.44
N GLU A 58 3.51 10.07 -19.65
CA GLU A 58 2.77 11.05 -20.45
C GLU A 58 2.48 12.35 -19.70
N ILE A 59 2.32 12.28 -18.39
CA ILE A 59 1.97 13.44 -17.54
C ILE A 59 2.81 13.45 -16.26
N SER A 60 2.93 14.62 -15.63
CA SER A 60 3.60 14.76 -14.34
C SER A 60 2.72 14.29 -13.17
N ARG A 61 3.35 13.99 -12.02
CA ARG A 61 2.63 13.69 -10.78
C ARG A 61 1.72 14.85 -10.36
N ASP A 62 2.21 16.09 -10.48
CA ASP A 62 1.43 17.29 -10.13
C ASP A 62 0.18 17.42 -11.00
N THR A 63 0.28 17.05 -12.29
CA THR A 63 -0.89 16.96 -13.17
C THR A 63 -1.93 15.98 -12.65
N VAL A 64 -1.52 14.78 -12.21
CA VAL A 64 -2.45 13.80 -11.62
C VAL A 64 -3.16 14.39 -10.40
N LEU A 65 -2.41 15.01 -9.49
CA LEU A 65 -2.95 15.51 -8.22
C LEU A 65 -3.98 16.63 -8.41
N VAL A 66 -3.88 17.42 -9.47
CA VAL A 66 -4.82 18.51 -9.77
C VAL A 66 -5.96 18.01 -10.66
N GLU A 67 -5.65 17.39 -11.81
CA GLU A 67 -6.66 17.01 -12.81
C GLU A 67 -7.69 16.02 -12.28
N ARG A 68 -7.32 15.12 -11.37
CA ARG A 68 -8.28 14.15 -10.79
C ARG A 68 -9.43 14.86 -10.10
N PHE A 69 -9.15 15.91 -9.35
CA PHE A 69 -10.19 16.68 -8.67
C PHE A 69 -10.84 17.72 -9.58
N ASP A 70 -10.13 18.30 -10.54
CA ASP A 70 -10.76 19.18 -11.53
C ASP A 70 -11.89 18.45 -12.26
N LYS A 71 -11.63 17.28 -12.80
CA LYS A 71 -12.63 16.44 -13.47
C LYS A 71 -13.74 15.96 -12.54
N PHE A 72 -13.38 15.51 -11.34
CA PHE A 72 -14.33 14.97 -10.39
C PHE A 72 -15.31 16.02 -9.88
N LEU A 73 -14.81 17.19 -9.47
CA LEU A 73 -15.62 18.27 -8.93
C LEU A 73 -16.60 18.82 -9.96
N GLN A 74 -16.23 18.90 -11.24
CA GLN A 74 -17.10 19.27 -12.33
C GLN A 74 -18.28 18.27 -12.46
N ILE A 75 -18.01 16.99 -12.38
CA ILE A 75 -19.02 15.93 -12.51
C ILE A 75 -20.04 15.98 -11.35
N ILE A 76 -19.56 16.16 -10.12
CA ILE A 76 -20.44 16.19 -8.93
C ILE A 76 -21.07 17.58 -8.69
N GLY A 77 -20.77 18.55 -9.56
CA GLY A 77 -21.34 19.90 -9.49
C GLY A 77 -20.86 20.73 -8.29
N LEU A 78 -19.65 20.48 -7.79
CA LEU A 78 -19.08 21.19 -6.65
C LEU A 78 -18.11 22.28 -7.12
N ASN A 79 -18.48 23.55 -6.94
CA ASN A 79 -17.69 24.70 -7.40
C ASN A 79 -16.62 25.11 -6.37
N ILE A 80 -15.55 24.34 -6.30
CA ILE A 80 -14.39 24.58 -5.44
C ILE A 80 -13.11 24.40 -6.27
N LYS A 81 -12.05 25.15 -5.92
CA LYS A 81 -10.75 24.97 -6.56
C LYS A 81 -10.20 23.57 -6.27
N PRO A 82 -9.74 22.82 -7.29
CA PRO A 82 -9.21 21.47 -7.13
C PRO A 82 -8.12 21.34 -6.07
N GLU A 83 -7.22 22.34 -6.00
CA GLU A 83 -6.10 22.35 -5.04
C GLU A 83 -6.61 22.46 -3.58
N VAL A 84 -7.68 23.25 -3.36
CA VAL A 84 -8.28 23.43 -2.04
C VAL A 84 -8.96 22.14 -1.59
N PHE A 85 -9.72 21.51 -2.48
CA PHE A 85 -10.35 20.22 -2.19
C PHE A 85 -9.32 19.12 -1.94
N ASN A 86 -8.27 19.05 -2.78
CA ASN A 86 -7.17 18.11 -2.64
C ASN A 86 -6.43 18.29 -1.31
N GLY A 87 -6.17 19.52 -0.87
CA GLY A 87 -5.55 19.80 0.41
C GLY A 87 -6.32 19.17 1.57
N PHE A 88 -7.64 19.45 1.66
CA PHE A 88 -8.48 18.86 2.69
C PHE A 88 -8.60 17.33 2.59
N TYR A 89 -8.71 16.81 1.38
CA TYR A 89 -8.72 15.36 1.14
C TYR A 89 -7.43 14.70 1.64
N LEU A 90 -6.27 15.27 1.34
CA LEU A 90 -4.99 14.74 1.79
C LEU A 90 -4.84 14.80 3.31
N ASP A 91 -5.27 15.91 3.95
CA ASP A 91 -5.28 16.03 5.41
C ASP A 91 -6.11 14.91 6.03
N LYS A 92 -7.30 14.63 5.47
CA LYS A 92 -8.15 13.54 5.98
C LYS A 92 -7.56 12.17 5.70
N LEU A 93 -6.99 11.97 4.50
CA LEU A 93 -6.33 10.72 4.15
C LEU A 93 -5.11 10.44 5.05
N GLU A 94 -4.43 11.49 5.53
CA GLU A 94 -3.32 11.36 6.48
C GLU A 94 -3.79 10.84 7.84
N ASP A 95 -4.95 11.29 8.32
CA ASP A 95 -5.50 10.91 9.62
C ASP A 95 -6.15 9.52 9.63
N LEU A 96 -6.64 9.06 8.48
CA LEU A 96 -7.38 7.81 8.37
C LEU A 96 -6.44 6.60 8.30
N PHE A 97 -6.80 5.57 9.07
CA PHE A 97 -6.26 4.23 8.89
C PHE A 97 -7.40 3.21 9.05
N VAL A 98 -7.58 2.39 8.04
CA VAL A 98 -8.46 1.22 8.06
C VAL A 98 -7.54 0.02 7.79
N LEU A 99 -7.48 -0.91 8.72
CA LEU A 99 -6.66 -2.10 8.56
C LEU A 99 -7.34 -3.07 7.58
N GLU A 100 -6.55 -3.83 6.85
CA GLU A 100 -7.07 -5.02 6.19
C GLU A 100 -7.57 -6.03 7.23
N PRO A 101 -8.55 -6.87 6.89
CA PRO A 101 -9.06 -7.87 7.80
C PRO A 101 -7.95 -8.78 8.36
N HIS A 102 -8.06 -9.14 9.64
CA HIS A 102 -7.16 -10.06 10.38
C HIS A 102 -5.70 -9.61 10.50
N VAL A 103 -5.34 -8.38 10.10
CA VAL A 103 -3.96 -7.88 10.17
C VAL A 103 -3.42 -7.87 11.59
N THR A 104 -4.17 -7.34 12.56
CA THR A 104 -3.67 -7.18 13.93
C THR A 104 -3.37 -8.54 14.56
N GLU A 105 -4.31 -9.46 14.50
CA GLU A 105 -4.21 -10.81 15.07
C GLU A 105 -3.07 -11.61 14.40
N THR A 106 -2.94 -11.46 13.08
CA THR A 106 -1.87 -12.14 12.33
C THR A 106 -0.50 -11.58 12.64
N LEU A 107 -0.33 -10.25 12.71
CA LEU A 107 0.95 -9.65 13.08
C LEU A 107 1.36 -10.00 14.51
N GLU A 108 0.41 -10.03 15.46
CA GLU A 108 0.66 -10.47 16.83
C GLU A 108 1.22 -11.90 16.84
N LEU A 109 0.52 -12.85 16.20
CA LEU A 109 0.94 -14.26 16.10
C LEU A 109 2.32 -14.42 15.42
N LEU A 110 2.54 -13.72 14.31
CA LEU A 110 3.79 -13.83 13.55
C LEU A 110 4.97 -13.19 14.27
N SER A 111 4.74 -12.12 15.06
CA SER A 111 5.82 -11.46 15.80
C SER A 111 6.48 -12.31 16.87
N GLU A 112 5.79 -13.36 17.33
CA GLU A 112 6.35 -14.35 18.27
C GLU A 112 7.35 -15.30 17.61
N LYS A 113 7.27 -15.47 16.27
CA LYS A 113 8.04 -16.46 15.51
C LYS A 113 9.06 -15.82 14.55
N TYR A 114 8.73 -14.62 14.02
CA TYR A 114 9.46 -13.97 12.95
C TYR A 114 9.79 -12.51 13.30
N ASN A 115 10.80 -11.97 12.65
CA ASN A 115 11.03 -10.53 12.66
C ASN A 115 10.18 -9.88 11.58
N LEU A 116 9.34 -8.92 11.96
CA LEU A 116 8.43 -8.24 11.05
C LEU A 116 8.94 -6.85 10.70
N TYR A 117 8.90 -6.51 9.42
CA TYR A 117 9.34 -5.25 8.87
C TYR A 117 8.31 -4.69 7.90
N VAL A 118 8.25 -3.37 7.79
CA VAL A 118 7.44 -2.71 6.75
C VAL A 118 8.36 -2.18 5.65
N VAL A 119 8.00 -2.41 4.39
CA VAL A 119 8.69 -1.93 3.19
C VAL A 119 7.71 -1.20 2.28
N THR A 120 7.90 0.10 2.03
CA THR A 120 6.90 0.89 1.32
C THR A 120 7.49 2.04 0.50
N ASN A 121 6.80 2.42 -0.59
CA ASN A 121 7.08 3.66 -1.32
C ASN A 121 6.40 4.90 -0.70
N GLY A 122 5.80 4.74 0.48
CA GLY A 122 5.14 5.81 1.23
C GLY A 122 6.09 6.77 1.92
N VAL A 123 5.53 7.88 2.41
CA VAL A 123 6.27 8.92 3.16
C VAL A 123 6.52 8.46 4.59
N GLN A 124 7.78 8.51 5.03
CA GLN A 124 8.25 8.00 6.32
C GLN A 124 7.37 8.44 7.49
N LYS A 125 7.18 9.74 7.64
CA LYS A 125 6.43 10.33 8.77
C LYS A 125 4.99 9.81 8.81
N LEU A 126 4.31 9.71 7.66
CA LEU A 126 2.92 9.27 7.59
C LEU A 126 2.76 7.80 7.95
N VAL A 127 3.64 6.96 7.42
CA VAL A 127 3.65 5.51 7.71
C VAL A 127 3.88 5.26 9.20
N MET A 128 4.89 5.90 9.79
CA MET A 128 5.20 5.76 11.22
C MET A 128 4.04 6.20 12.11
N ASN A 129 3.41 7.36 11.83
CA ASN A 129 2.28 7.86 12.60
C ASN A 129 1.08 6.90 12.55
N LYS A 130 0.76 6.39 11.36
CA LYS A 130 -0.37 5.48 11.20
C LYS A 130 -0.12 4.12 11.85
N LEU A 131 1.09 3.55 11.73
CA LEU A 131 1.47 2.33 12.44
C LEU A 131 1.36 2.50 13.96
N PHE A 132 1.78 3.65 14.48
CA PHE A 132 1.66 3.96 15.89
C PHE A 132 0.19 4.07 16.32
N ASN A 133 -0.63 4.83 15.60
CA ASN A 133 -2.05 5.03 15.92
C ASN A 133 -2.85 3.72 15.80
N ALA A 134 -2.49 2.86 14.84
CA ALA A 134 -3.07 1.52 14.68
C ALA A 134 -2.52 0.51 15.69
N LYS A 135 -1.57 0.87 16.54
CA LYS A 135 -0.86 0.00 17.51
C LYS A 135 -0.08 -1.15 16.84
N LEU A 136 0.15 -1.09 15.55
CA LEU A 136 0.93 -2.10 14.82
C LEU A 136 2.44 -1.94 15.04
N SER A 137 2.90 -0.75 15.45
CA SER A 137 4.31 -0.47 15.74
C SER A 137 4.91 -1.38 16.83
N PHE A 138 4.09 -2.00 17.67
CA PHE A 138 4.55 -2.96 18.68
C PHE A 138 5.08 -4.27 18.09
N PHE A 139 4.60 -4.65 16.92
CA PHE A 139 4.96 -5.89 16.24
C PHE A 139 6.09 -5.70 15.22
N ILE A 140 6.32 -4.45 14.76
CA ILE A 140 7.22 -4.11 13.66
C ILE A 140 8.59 -3.74 14.21
N LYS A 141 9.66 -4.42 13.75
CA LYS A 141 11.04 -4.15 14.14
C LYS A 141 11.60 -2.88 13.52
N ASP A 142 11.32 -2.66 12.22
CA ASP A 142 11.79 -1.47 11.49
C ASP A 142 10.90 -1.19 10.26
N VAL A 143 11.00 0.04 9.74
CA VAL A 143 10.24 0.53 8.60
C VAL A 143 11.20 1.08 7.55
N PHE A 144 11.20 0.50 6.36
CA PHE A 144 11.99 0.92 5.20
C PHE A 144 11.08 1.62 4.20
N THR A 145 11.21 2.93 4.11
CA THR A 145 10.49 3.73 3.11
C THR A 145 11.42 4.12 1.98
N SER A 146 10.88 4.37 0.79
CA SER A 146 11.67 4.86 -0.34
C SER A 146 12.42 6.16 -0.02
N GLU A 147 11.84 7.01 0.83
CA GLU A 147 12.46 8.25 1.31
C GLU A 147 13.72 7.96 2.15
N ARG A 148 13.65 7.00 3.08
CA ARG A 148 14.79 6.60 3.92
C ARG A 148 15.87 5.85 3.15
N VAL A 149 15.45 4.98 2.23
CA VAL A 149 16.35 4.12 1.45
C VAL A 149 17.01 4.87 0.30
N GLY A 150 16.33 5.87 -0.27
CA GLY A 150 16.78 6.61 -1.45
C GLY A 150 16.44 5.94 -2.79
N TYR A 151 15.79 4.77 -2.74
CA TYR A 151 15.33 3.99 -3.89
C TYR A 151 13.88 3.56 -3.69
N HIS A 152 13.19 3.23 -4.78
CA HIS A 152 11.79 2.80 -4.75
C HIS A 152 11.66 1.30 -5.06
N LYS A 153 10.67 0.62 -4.47
CA LYS A 153 10.24 -0.69 -4.97
C LYS A 153 9.74 -0.53 -6.43
N PRO A 154 10.09 -1.39 -7.36
CA PRO A 154 10.70 -2.72 -7.20
C PRO A 154 12.24 -2.75 -7.31
N SER A 155 12.96 -1.63 -7.26
CA SER A 155 14.39 -1.64 -7.56
C SER A 155 15.19 -2.59 -6.66
N LEU A 156 16.19 -3.24 -7.24
CA LEU A 156 17.09 -4.16 -6.52
C LEU A 156 17.83 -3.46 -5.38
N GLU A 157 18.18 -2.19 -5.57
CA GLU A 157 18.87 -1.38 -4.56
C GLU A 157 18.02 -1.19 -3.31
N PHE A 158 16.68 -1.04 -3.47
CA PHE A 158 15.77 -0.93 -2.34
C PHE A 158 15.81 -2.20 -1.47
N PHE A 159 15.65 -3.36 -2.07
CA PHE A 159 15.64 -4.63 -1.34
C PHE A 159 17.02 -5.02 -0.82
N SER A 160 18.08 -4.74 -1.56
CA SER A 160 19.46 -4.95 -1.09
C SER A 160 19.74 -4.13 0.18
N PHE A 161 19.35 -2.85 0.20
CA PHE A 161 19.44 -2.02 1.39
C PHE A 161 18.69 -2.63 2.58
N CYS A 162 17.45 -3.11 2.36
CA CYS A 162 16.67 -3.74 3.43
C CYS A 162 17.38 -4.97 4.00
N LEU A 163 17.83 -5.87 3.13
CA LEU A 163 18.54 -7.12 3.51
C LEU A 163 19.83 -6.84 4.28
N GLU A 164 20.64 -5.89 3.80
CA GLU A 164 21.89 -5.49 4.46
C GLU A 164 21.64 -4.90 5.85
N ASN A 165 20.63 -4.03 6.00
CA ASN A 165 20.31 -3.41 7.28
C ASN A 165 19.88 -4.40 8.36
N ILE A 166 19.19 -5.48 7.97
CA ILE A 166 18.76 -6.53 8.91
C ILE A 166 19.74 -7.70 8.98
N ASN A 167 20.85 -7.65 8.22
CA ASN A 167 21.85 -8.71 8.10
C ASN A 167 21.23 -10.08 7.79
N ALA A 168 20.33 -10.14 6.81
CA ALA A 168 19.64 -11.34 6.40
C ALA A 168 19.96 -11.75 4.95
N LYS A 169 19.88 -13.06 4.69
CA LYS A 169 19.96 -13.59 3.33
C LYS A 169 18.58 -13.56 2.67
N PRO A 170 18.51 -13.43 1.33
CA PRO A 170 17.23 -13.43 0.61
C PRO A 170 16.36 -14.66 0.91
N ASP A 171 16.94 -15.85 0.99
CA ASP A 171 16.26 -17.13 1.27
C ASP A 171 15.75 -17.27 2.72
N GLU A 172 16.09 -16.32 3.60
CA GLU A 172 15.57 -16.21 4.96
C GLU A 172 14.39 -15.20 5.05
N CYS A 173 14.01 -14.60 3.94
CA CYS A 173 13.04 -13.51 3.87
C CYS A 173 11.84 -13.86 2.97
N ILE A 174 10.67 -13.36 3.34
CA ILE A 174 9.47 -13.32 2.50
C ILE A 174 8.94 -11.90 2.43
N ILE A 175 8.49 -11.46 1.24
CA ILE A 175 7.71 -10.25 1.07
C ILE A 175 6.25 -10.58 0.87
N VAL A 176 5.38 -9.91 1.61
CA VAL A 176 3.92 -9.96 1.49
C VAL A 176 3.46 -8.60 0.98
N GLY A 177 2.82 -8.56 -0.19
CA GLY A 177 2.38 -7.33 -0.81
C GLY A 177 1.26 -7.53 -1.83
N ASP A 178 0.48 -6.49 -2.11
CA ASP A 178 -0.64 -6.52 -3.04
C ASP A 178 -0.24 -6.20 -4.49
N SER A 179 0.91 -5.56 -4.68
CA SER A 179 1.36 -5.10 -6.00
C SER A 179 2.26 -6.11 -6.69
N LEU A 180 1.76 -6.73 -7.77
CA LEU A 180 2.59 -7.60 -8.62
C LEU A 180 3.83 -6.87 -9.16
N THR A 181 3.69 -5.59 -9.54
CA THR A 181 4.74 -4.83 -10.22
C THR A 181 5.77 -4.18 -9.28
N SER A 182 5.45 -4.00 -8.00
CA SER A 182 6.39 -3.39 -7.05
C SER A 182 6.90 -4.39 -6.00
N ASP A 183 6.01 -5.15 -5.36
CA ASP A 183 6.38 -6.05 -4.29
C ASP A 183 6.88 -7.40 -4.82
N ILE A 184 6.08 -8.00 -5.71
CA ILE A 184 6.37 -9.34 -6.20
C ILE A 184 7.55 -9.32 -7.17
N VAL A 185 7.58 -8.39 -8.14
CA VAL A 185 8.75 -8.24 -9.03
C VAL A 185 10.01 -7.96 -8.22
N GLY A 186 9.96 -6.98 -7.30
CA GLY A 186 11.13 -6.64 -6.50
C GLY A 186 11.62 -7.79 -5.62
N GLY A 187 10.69 -8.57 -5.04
CA GLY A 187 11.02 -9.78 -4.29
C GLY A 187 11.69 -10.85 -5.15
N ILE A 188 11.11 -11.15 -6.32
CA ILE A 188 11.67 -12.13 -7.28
C ILE A 188 13.08 -11.73 -7.70
N GLU A 189 13.29 -10.48 -8.14
CA GLU A 189 14.59 -9.99 -8.61
C GLU A 189 15.64 -9.97 -7.50
N SER A 190 15.22 -9.83 -6.25
CA SER A 190 16.09 -9.85 -5.07
C SER A 190 16.30 -11.25 -4.46
N GLY A 191 15.68 -12.28 -5.03
CA GLY A 191 15.75 -13.65 -4.53
C GLY A 191 15.02 -13.90 -3.20
N ILE A 192 14.09 -13.02 -2.84
CA ILE A 192 13.23 -13.10 -1.66
C ILE A 192 11.98 -13.92 -2.02
N PHE A 193 11.48 -14.77 -1.12
CA PHE A 193 10.19 -15.42 -1.31
C PHE A 193 9.07 -14.39 -1.43
N THR A 194 8.11 -14.65 -2.29
CA THR A 194 7.02 -13.70 -2.59
C THR A 194 5.66 -14.28 -2.27
N CYS A 195 4.87 -13.53 -1.50
CA CYS A 195 3.48 -13.81 -1.19
C CYS A 195 2.61 -12.65 -1.72
N TRP A 196 1.82 -12.95 -2.73
CA TRP A 196 0.87 -11.98 -3.26
C TRP A 196 -0.40 -11.95 -2.42
N TYR A 197 -0.68 -10.81 -1.77
CA TYR A 197 -1.92 -10.56 -1.07
C TYR A 197 -2.97 -10.07 -2.07
N ASN A 198 -3.98 -10.92 -2.35
CA ASN A 198 -5.00 -10.68 -3.38
C ASN A 198 -6.42 -10.86 -2.80
N PRO A 199 -6.86 -9.98 -1.86
CA PRO A 199 -8.16 -10.13 -1.19
C PRO A 199 -9.34 -10.02 -2.16
N LYS A 200 -9.16 -9.35 -3.30
CA LYS A 200 -10.20 -9.18 -4.33
C LYS A 200 -10.24 -10.31 -5.35
N LYS A 201 -9.34 -11.30 -5.25
CA LYS A 201 -9.22 -12.43 -6.19
C LYS A 201 -9.13 -11.97 -7.65
N ILE A 202 -8.33 -10.93 -7.89
CA ILE A 202 -8.10 -10.38 -9.22
C ILE A 202 -7.29 -11.40 -10.03
N SER A 203 -7.72 -11.65 -11.28
CA SER A 203 -6.96 -12.53 -12.17
C SER A 203 -5.60 -11.93 -12.50
N ASN A 204 -4.54 -12.72 -12.32
CA ASN A 204 -3.20 -12.34 -12.74
C ASN A 204 -3.06 -12.51 -14.26
N ASN A 205 -3.13 -11.42 -14.99
CA ASN A 205 -2.97 -11.39 -16.46
C ASN A 205 -1.52 -11.05 -16.88
N SER A 206 -0.58 -11.03 -15.93
CA SER A 206 0.84 -10.76 -16.17
C SER A 206 1.67 -12.05 -16.24
N ASN A 207 2.94 -11.93 -16.62
CA ASN A 207 3.92 -13.04 -16.55
C ASN A 207 4.61 -13.13 -15.19
N ILE A 208 4.19 -12.34 -14.20
CA ILE A 208 4.77 -12.29 -12.87
C ILE A 208 4.14 -13.42 -12.04
N VAL A 209 4.94 -14.36 -11.58
CA VAL A 209 4.47 -15.53 -10.83
C VAL A 209 4.98 -15.44 -9.39
N PRO A 210 4.12 -15.11 -8.40
CA PRO A 210 4.50 -15.16 -6.99
C PRO A 210 4.75 -16.61 -6.55
N ASN A 211 5.55 -16.82 -5.49
CA ASN A 211 5.73 -18.15 -4.92
C ASN A 211 4.43 -18.68 -4.32
N VAL A 212 3.67 -17.81 -3.65
CA VAL A 212 2.35 -18.11 -3.08
C VAL A 212 1.40 -16.91 -3.21
N GLU A 213 0.11 -17.20 -3.15
CA GLU A 213 -0.97 -16.20 -3.13
C GLU A 213 -1.86 -16.46 -1.92
N ILE A 214 -2.26 -15.39 -1.22
CA ILE A 214 -3.26 -15.43 -0.15
C ILE A 214 -4.35 -14.40 -0.42
N CYS A 215 -5.58 -14.71 0.00
CA CYS A 215 -6.72 -13.78 -0.09
C CYS A 215 -7.13 -13.24 1.28
N ASP A 216 -6.60 -13.79 2.36
CA ASP A 216 -6.88 -13.41 3.74
C ASP A 216 -5.58 -13.49 4.55
N PHE A 217 -5.36 -12.51 5.44
CA PHE A 217 -4.22 -12.52 6.35
C PHE A 217 -4.24 -13.69 7.31
N ALA A 218 -5.41 -14.21 7.67
CA ALA A 218 -5.54 -15.38 8.53
C ALA A 218 -4.83 -16.63 7.99
N ASP A 219 -4.63 -16.72 6.67
CA ASP A 219 -3.96 -17.86 6.03
C ASP A 219 -2.43 -17.75 6.06
N LEU A 220 -1.87 -16.59 6.44
CA LEU A 220 -0.45 -16.28 6.23
C LEU A 220 0.49 -17.14 7.08
N ASP A 221 0.17 -17.40 8.36
CA ASP A 221 1.01 -18.23 9.23
C ASP A 221 1.16 -19.66 8.70
N PHE A 222 0.04 -20.27 8.30
CA PHE A 222 0.04 -21.61 7.70
C PHE A 222 0.78 -21.62 6.36
N THR A 223 0.60 -20.60 5.55
CA THR A 223 1.28 -20.45 4.25
C THR A 223 2.79 -20.39 4.42
N ILE A 224 3.29 -19.56 5.35
CA ILE A 224 4.74 -19.45 5.62
C ILE A 224 5.30 -20.75 6.18
N TYR A 225 4.58 -21.42 7.09
CA TYR A 225 5.00 -22.70 7.66
C TYR A 225 5.14 -23.80 6.59
N SER A 226 4.34 -23.74 5.52
CA SER A 226 4.33 -24.71 4.44
C SER A 226 5.39 -24.47 3.36
N LEU A 227 6.16 -23.36 3.46
CA LEU A 227 7.27 -23.10 2.53
C LEU A 227 8.44 -24.06 2.75
N PRO A 228 9.19 -24.43 1.68
CA PRO A 228 10.30 -25.38 1.74
C PRO A 228 11.50 -24.91 2.57
#